data_acc5bf932d20139beacbe12458909c59
#
_entry.id   acc5bf932d20139beacbe12458909c59
#
_cell.length_a   1.000
_cell.length_b   1.000
_cell.length_c   1.000
_cell.angle_alpha   90.00
_cell.angle_beta   90.00
_cell.angle_gamma   90.00
#
_symmetry.space_group_name_H-M   'P 1'
#
loop_
_entity.id
_entity.type
_entity.pdbx_description
1 polymer ?
#
loop_
_entity_poly.entity_id
_entity_poly.type
_entity_poly.pdbx_seq_one_letter_code
_entity_poly.pdbx_strand_id
1 'polypeptide(L)'
;FGGEVRTPHLDRLAKNGLRFTQSYNSARCCPSRASLLTGLYSHQAGIANFTGRDSTNRLGPAYLGKLNKQCITLAEVLKGVGYSTYGVGKWHVGYEEIPTERGFDEYYGYVRGHSTSQWKADNYQRLPEGRKLELKYKNDEFYATDVFNDYAIEFLSQAQKKKEPFFLYLAHSSPHFPLEAPAETRDSYLKTYRKGWDKLRKERFERQKKLGLTTDAWKFTDLSDVPVDRDDIANQFAGKVNPDWKD
;
A
#
# COMPACT_ATOMS: atom_id res chain seq x y z
N PHE A 1 9.62 3.98 9.85
CA PHE A 1 10.69 4.83 10.34
C PHE A 1 10.73 4.78 11.87
N GLY A 2 11.90 4.50 12.44
CA GLY A 2 12.04 4.27 13.89
C GLY A 2 11.48 2.93 14.39
N GLY A 3 10.99 2.07 13.52
CA GLY A 3 10.56 0.71 13.82
C GLY A 3 11.70 -0.30 13.80
N GLU A 4 11.37 -1.57 14.00
CA GLU A 4 12.31 -2.71 13.95
C GLU A 4 12.56 -3.21 12.53
N VAL A 5 11.71 -2.87 11.57
CA VAL A 5 11.87 -3.24 10.17
C VAL A 5 12.97 -2.39 9.52
N ARG A 6 13.89 -3.04 8.85
CA ARG A 6 15.01 -2.39 8.17
C ARG A 6 14.56 -1.78 6.84
N THR A 7 14.69 -0.45 6.72
CA THR A 7 14.29 0.32 5.54
C THR A 7 15.38 1.26 5.06
N PRO A 8 16.59 0.76 4.70
CA PRO A 8 17.76 1.62 4.49
C PRO A 8 17.57 2.66 3.37
N HIS A 9 16.85 2.33 2.31
CA HIS A 9 16.59 3.24 1.20
C HIS A 9 15.55 4.31 1.56
N LEU A 10 14.46 3.93 2.25
CA LEU A 10 13.48 4.89 2.77
C LEU A 10 14.08 5.78 3.85
N ASP A 11 14.95 5.23 4.71
CA ASP A 11 15.66 6.00 5.74
C ASP A 11 16.59 7.03 5.11
N ARG A 12 17.28 6.69 4.01
CA ARG A 12 18.11 7.63 3.24
C ARG A 12 17.25 8.73 2.60
N LEU A 13 16.12 8.39 2.01
CA LEU A 13 15.18 9.37 1.47
C LEU A 13 14.66 10.31 2.57
N ALA A 14 14.26 9.76 3.70
CA ALA A 14 13.79 10.52 4.85
C ALA A 14 14.88 11.45 5.46
N LYS A 15 16.14 11.04 5.42
CA LYS A 15 17.27 11.86 5.89
C LYS A 15 17.53 13.07 5.01
N ASN A 16 17.33 12.91 3.69
CA ASN A 16 17.63 13.94 2.70
C ASN A 16 16.39 14.74 2.24
N GLY A 17 15.22 14.38 2.75
CA GLY A 17 13.94 14.97 2.36
C GLY A 17 13.14 15.53 3.53
N LEU A 18 11.92 15.94 3.24
CA LEU A 18 10.96 16.39 4.24
C LEU A 18 10.16 15.22 4.80
N ARG A 19 10.09 15.12 6.12
CA ARG A 19 9.29 14.14 6.86
C ARG A 19 8.14 14.82 7.56
N PHE A 20 6.93 14.36 7.26
CA PHE A 20 5.74 14.83 7.96
C PHE A 20 5.52 13.99 9.23
N THR A 21 5.41 14.64 10.37
CA THR A 21 5.05 14.00 11.65
C THR A 21 3.54 13.92 11.86
N GLN A 22 2.78 14.73 11.10
CA GLN A 22 1.33 14.77 11.08
C GLN A 22 0.86 14.47 9.65
N SER A 23 0.59 13.20 9.36
CA SER A 23 0.09 12.75 8.06
C SER A 23 -1.03 11.76 8.26
N TYR A 24 -2.20 12.08 7.72
CA TYR A 24 -3.43 11.33 7.94
C TYR A 24 -3.96 10.79 6.61
N ASN A 25 -4.58 9.63 6.66
CA ASN A 25 -5.28 9.03 5.54
C ASN A 25 -6.71 8.63 5.97
N SER A 26 -7.49 8.05 5.07
CA SER A 26 -8.86 7.63 5.36
C SER A 26 -8.94 6.27 6.05
N ALA A 27 -7.86 5.75 6.61
CA ALA A 27 -7.72 4.49 7.35
C ALA A 27 -8.27 3.24 6.62
N ARG A 28 -8.55 3.34 5.33
CA ARG A 28 -9.05 2.26 4.48
C ARG A 28 -8.47 2.36 3.07
N CYS A 29 -8.18 1.23 2.41
CA CYS A 29 -7.44 1.17 1.16
C CYS A 29 -8.07 1.98 0.02
N CYS A 30 -9.33 1.74 -0.33
CA CYS A 30 -10.00 2.42 -1.44
C CYS A 30 -10.13 3.94 -1.22
N PRO A 31 -10.68 4.41 -0.07
CA PRO A 31 -10.78 5.82 0.23
C PRO A 31 -9.44 6.55 0.24
N SER A 32 -8.41 5.95 0.88
CA SER A 32 -7.07 6.56 0.94
C SER A 32 -6.42 6.66 -0.43
N ARG A 33 -6.60 5.65 -1.30
CA ARG A 33 -6.09 5.67 -2.67
C ARG A 33 -6.82 6.70 -3.53
N ALA A 34 -8.13 6.80 -3.40
CA ALA A 34 -8.92 7.82 -4.08
C ALA A 34 -8.43 9.24 -3.72
N SER A 35 -8.27 9.51 -2.44
CA SER A 35 -7.76 10.81 -1.97
C SER A 35 -6.34 11.08 -2.44
N LEU A 36 -5.45 10.09 -2.40
CA LEU A 36 -4.06 10.23 -2.85
C LEU A 36 -3.97 10.53 -4.36
N LEU A 37 -4.77 9.83 -5.16
CA LEU A 37 -4.73 9.95 -6.62
C LEU A 37 -5.41 11.22 -7.14
N THR A 38 -6.35 11.80 -6.38
CA THR A 38 -7.18 12.93 -6.87
C THR A 38 -6.97 14.23 -6.10
N GLY A 39 -6.35 14.18 -4.91
CA GLY A 39 -6.26 15.34 -4.02
C GLY A 39 -7.59 15.72 -3.35
N LEU A 40 -8.65 14.95 -3.53
CA LEU A 40 -9.98 15.17 -2.99
C LEU A 40 -10.24 14.34 -1.75
N TYR A 41 -11.23 14.72 -0.94
CA TYR A 41 -11.80 13.79 0.01
C TYR A 41 -12.42 12.60 -0.73
N SER A 42 -12.27 11.39 -0.18
CA SER A 42 -12.74 10.16 -0.81
C SER A 42 -14.24 10.18 -1.15
N HIS A 43 -15.06 10.86 -0.33
CA HIS A 43 -16.48 11.09 -0.57
C HIS A 43 -16.74 11.92 -1.84
N GLN A 44 -15.92 12.93 -2.09
CA GLN A 44 -16.00 13.75 -3.29
C GLN A 44 -15.57 12.96 -4.55
N ALA A 45 -14.64 12.04 -4.38
CA ALA A 45 -14.19 11.17 -5.46
C ALA A 45 -15.13 9.98 -5.77
N GLY A 46 -16.19 9.79 -4.96
CA GLY A 46 -17.14 8.69 -5.14
C GLY A 46 -16.78 7.39 -4.41
N ILE A 47 -15.75 7.39 -3.56
CA ILE A 47 -15.24 6.20 -2.87
C ILE A 47 -15.20 6.43 -1.35
N ALA A 48 -16.37 6.65 -0.75
CA ALA A 48 -16.48 6.77 0.71
C ALA A 48 -16.31 5.42 1.44
N ASN A 49 -16.41 4.30 0.74
CA ASN A 49 -16.29 2.94 1.28
C ASN A 49 -15.55 2.02 0.29
N PHE A 50 -15.73 0.70 0.38
CA PHE A 50 -15.13 -0.26 -0.55
C PHE A 50 -15.67 -0.11 -1.98
N THR A 51 -14.82 -0.43 -2.95
CA THR A 51 -15.21 -0.52 -4.36
C THR A 51 -16.23 -1.63 -4.59
N GLY A 52 -17.17 -1.41 -5.52
CA GLY A 52 -18.12 -2.43 -5.99
C GLY A 52 -19.23 -2.81 -5.02
N ARG A 53 -19.39 -2.12 -3.88
CA ARG A 53 -20.41 -2.51 -2.88
C ARG A 53 -21.81 -1.96 -3.12
N ASP A 54 -21.97 -0.88 -3.87
CA ASP A 54 -23.30 -0.34 -4.17
C ASP A 54 -23.50 -0.13 -5.67
N SER A 55 -23.79 -1.22 -6.38
CA SER A 55 -24.19 -1.16 -7.79
C SER A 55 -25.54 -0.44 -8.00
N THR A 56 -26.28 -0.20 -6.94
CA THR A 56 -27.62 0.39 -7.00
C THR A 56 -27.62 1.90 -6.74
N ASN A 57 -26.46 2.48 -6.38
CA ASN A 57 -26.32 3.90 -6.04
C ASN A 57 -27.29 4.43 -4.98
N ARG A 58 -27.82 3.55 -4.12
CA ARG A 58 -28.79 3.92 -3.07
C ARG A 58 -28.19 4.83 -2.00
N LEU A 59 -26.87 4.75 -1.81
CA LEU A 59 -26.16 5.55 -0.79
C LEU A 59 -25.69 6.90 -1.36
N GLY A 60 -26.02 7.21 -2.62
CA GLY A 60 -25.71 8.46 -3.27
C GLY A 60 -24.28 8.57 -3.84
N PRO A 61 -23.92 9.73 -4.42
CA PRO A 61 -22.73 9.91 -5.24
C PRO A 61 -21.40 9.74 -4.50
N ALA A 62 -21.38 9.83 -3.18
CA ALA A 62 -20.20 9.56 -2.37
C ALA A 62 -19.82 8.07 -2.30
N TYR A 63 -20.75 7.17 -2.62
CA TYR A 63 -20.62 5.72 -2.45
C TYR A 63 -20.70 4.95 -3.77
N LEU A 64 -20.28 5.55 -4.88
CA LEU A 64 -20.28 4.89 -6.20
C LEU A 64 -19.39 3.64 -6.25
N GLY A 65 -18.43 3.52 -5.33
CA GLY A 65 -17.49 2.40 -5.32
C GLY A 65 -16.47 2.45 -6.46
N LYS A 66 -16.36 3.55 -7.16
CA LYS A 66 -15.40 3.86 -8.22
C LYS A 66 -15.13 5.36 -8.27
N LEU A 67 -14.01 5.75 -8.86
CA LEU A 67 -13.73 7.17 -9.11
C LEU A 67 -14.83 7.76 -10.00
N ASN A 68 -15.46 8.85 -9.58
CA ASN A 68 -16.47 9.50 -10.39
C ASN A 68 -15.83 10.27 -11.57
N LYS A 69 -16.67 10.63 -12.54
CA LYS A 69 -16.20 11.33 -13.76
C LYS A 69 -15.86 12.80 -13.52
N GLN A 70 -16.16 13.36 -12.35
CA GLN A 70 -15.88 14.76 -12.01
C GLN A 70 -14.51 14.94 -11.38
N CYS A 71 -13.90 13.86 -10.84
CA CYS A 71 -12.56 13.93 -10.31
C CYS A 71 -11.52 13.64 -11.40
N ILE A 72 -10.40 14.34 -11.32
CA ILE A 72 -9.23 14.16 -12.19
C ILE A 72 -8.12 13.53 -11.35
N THR A 73 -7.46 12.53 -11.88
CA THR A 73 -6.32 11.90 -11.19
C THR A 73 -5.02 12.68 -11.42
N LEU A 74 -4.07 12.50 -10.54
CA LEU A 74 -2.72 13.05 -10.68
C LEU A 74 -2.06 12.58 -12.00
N ALA A 75 -2.31 11.35 -12.43
CA ALA A 75 -1.81 10.83 -13.70
C ALA A 75 -2.42 11.57 -14.91
N GLU A 76 -3.74 11.81 -14.90
CA GLU A 76 -4.42 12.58 -15.96
C GLU A 76 -3.86 14.01 -16.07
N VAL A 77 -3.65 14.68 -14.93
CA VAL A 77 -3.08 16.04 -14.90
C VAL A 77 -1.66 16.06 -15.46
N LEU A 78 -0.79 15.16 -14.99
CA LEU A 78 0.62 15.14 -15.39
C LEU A 78 0.80 14.70 -16.84
N LYS A 79 0.00 13.74 -17.31
CA LYS A 79 -0.03 13.37 -18.73
C LYS A 79 -0.39 14.55 -19.62
N GLY A 80 -1.36 15.37 -19.21
CA GLY A 80 -1.78 16.59 -19.94
C GLY A 80 -0.67 17.63 -20.11
N VAL A 81 0.39 17.58 -19.31
CA VAL A 81 1.56 18.48 -19.38
C VAL A 81 2.85 17.76 -19.81
N GLY A 82 2.73 16.60 -20.46
CA GLY A 82 3.84 15.92 -21.13
C GLY A 82 4.63 14.95 -20.28
N TYR A 83 4.11 14.51 -19.15
CA TYR A 83 4.73 13.41 -18.39
C TYR A 83 4.37 12.05 -18.97
N SER A 84 5.32 11.14 -19.04
CA SER A 84 5.06 9.72 -19.16
C SER A 84 4.54 9.18 -17.81
N THR A 85 3.42 8.46 -17.81
CA THR A 85 2.72 8.08 -16.58
C THR A 85 2.66 6.56 -16.41
N TYR A 86 3.19 6.08 -15.30
CA TYR A 86 3.35 4.66 -15.01
C TYR A 86 2.70 4.27 -13.71
N GLY A 87 1.93 3.17 -13.72
CA GLY A 87 1.35 2.58 -12.52
C GLY A 87 1.85 1.17 -12.30
N VAL A 88 2.22 0.84 -11.06
CA VAL A 88 2.62 -0.52 -10.69
C VAL A 88 1.99 -0.90 -9.35
N GLY A 89 1.42 -2.10 -9.27
CA GLY A 89 0.90 -2.65 -8.04
C GLY A 89 -0.61 -2.61 -7.91
N LYS A 90 -1.15 -2.26 -6.75
CA LYS A 90 -2.58 -2.29 -6.44
C LYS A 90 -3.29 -1.01 -6.90
N TRP A 91 -4.36 -1.17 -7.68
CA TRP A 91 -5.24 -0.06 -8.09
C TRP A 91 -6.35 0.22 -7.06
N HIS A 92 -7.38 -0.59 -7.03
CA HIS A 92 -8.45 -0.61 -6.03
C HIS A 92 -9.24 0.71 -5.87
N VAL A 93 -9.51 1.41 -6.95
CA VAL A 93 -10.37 2.60 -6.98
C VAL A 93 -11.47 2.53 -8.04
N GLY A 94 -11.82 1.32 -8.43
CA GLY A 94 -12.85 0.97 -9.40
C GLY A 94 -12.47 -0.30 -10.15
N TYR A 95 -13.44 -1.07 -10.59
CA TYR A 95 -13.19 -2.30 -11.35
C TYR A 95 -13.38 -2.09 -12.86
N GLU A 96 -14.25 -1.16 -13.21
CA GLU A 96 -14.57 -0.80 -14.58
C GLU A 96 -13.63 0.29 -15.12
N GLU A 97 -13.19 1.17 -14.26
CA GLU A 97 -12.27 2.26 -14.61
C GLU A 97 -10.84 1.85 -14.29
N ILE A 98 -10.20 1.21 -15.26
CA ILE A 98 -8.84 0.69 -15.15
C ILE A 98 -7.80 1.82 -15.16
N PRO A 99 -6.58 1.60 -14.68
CA PRO A 99 -5.54 2.64 -14.59
C PRO A 99 -5.30 3.39 -15.91
N THR A 100 -5.31 2.69 -17.03
CA THR A 100 -5.04 3.30 -18.35
C THR A 100 -6.16 4.20 -18.85
N GLU A 101 -7.38 4.06 -18.34
CA GLU A 101 -8.49 4.99 -18.58
C GLU A 101 -8.47 6.21 -17.65
N ARG A 102 -7.60 6.16 -16.64
CA ARG A 102 -7.44 7.20 -15.63
C ARG A 102 -6.03 7.80 -15.64
N GLY A 103 -5.48 7.96 -16.86
CA GLY A 103 -4.30 8.76 -17.14
C GLY A 103 -2.96 8.03 -17.13
N PHE A 104 -2.91 6.75 -16.78
CA PHE A 104 -1.66 5.98 -16.86
C PHE A 104 -1.41 5.46 -18.28
N ASP A 105 -0.20 5.70 -18.81
CA ASP A 105 0.20 5.18 -20.12
C ASP A 105 0.45 3.68 -20.08
N GLU A 106 1.09 3.21 -19.00
CA GLU A 106 1.46 1.83 -18.79
C GLU A 106 1.15 1.41 -17.35
N TYR A 107 0.72 0.19 -17.16
CA TYR A 107 0.42 -0.35 -15.86
C TYR A 107 0.74 -1.85 -15.78
N TYR A 108 1.28 -2.27 -14.64
CA TYR A 108 1.37 -3.67 -14.26
C TYR A 108 0.92 -3.87 -12.82
N GLY A 109 -0.05 -4.74 -12.58
CA GLY A 109 -0.48 -4.99 -11.22
C GLY A 109 -1.87 -5.59 -11.08
N TYR A 110 -2.48 -5.34 -9.92
CA TYR A 110 -3.76 -5.88 -9.52
C TYR A 110 -4.83 -4.79 -9.47
N VAL A 111 -5.76 -4.81 -10.41
CA VAL A 111 -6.79 -3.77 -10.54
C VAL A 111 -7.81 -3.84 -9.40
N ARG A 112 -8.11 -5.03 -8.91
CA ARG A 112 -9.11 -5.26 -7.84
C ARG A 112 -8.53 -4.97 -6.44
N GLY A 113 -9.26 -5.41 -5.40
CA GLY A 113 -8.97 -5.11 -4.00
C GLY A 113 -7.67 -5.70 -3.45
N HIS A 114 -7.53 -7.01 -3.53
CA HIS A 114 -6.33 -7.74 -3.12
C HIS A 114 -6.28 -9.09 -3.84
N SER A 115 -5.07 -9.57 -4.05
CA SER A 115 -4.85 -10.93 -4.56
C SER A 115 -5.06 -11.95 -3.44
N THR A 116 -5.45 -13.16 -3.83
CA THR A 116 -5.54 -14.31 -2.92
C THR A 116 -4.17 -14.93 -2.62
N SER A 117 -3.13 -14.54 -3.34
CA SER A 117 -1.74 -14.95 -3.12
C SER A 117 -0.79 -13.97 -3.78
N GLN A 118 0.35 -13.71 -3.12
CA GLN A 118 1.45 -12.92 -3.67
C GLN A 118 2.34 -13.73 -4.64
N TRP A 119 2.11 -15.04 -4.74
CA TRP A 119 2.93 -15.98 -5.53
C TRP A 119 2.29 -16.38 -6.87
N LYS A 120 1.12 -15.87 -7.20
CA LYS A 120 0.39 -16.24 -8.42
C LYS A 120 0.43 -15.15 -9.48
N ALA A 121 1.23 -15.36 -10.52
CA ALA A 121 1.39 -14.43 -11.64
C ALA A 121 0.06 -14.07 -12.33
N ASP A 122 -0.84 -15.05 -12.50
CA ASP A 122 -2.13 -14.89 -13.19
C ASP A 122 -3.10 -13.89 -12.52
N ASN A 123 -2.81 -13.49 -11.28
CA ASN A 123 -3.59 -12.49 -10.59
C ASN A 123 -3.31 -11.06 -11.11
N TYR A 124 -2.24 -10.86 -11.85
CA TYR A 124 -1.74 -9.53 -12.21
C TYR A 124 -1.84 -9.30 -13.72
N GLN A 125 -2.10 -8.05 -14.09
CA GLN A 125 -2.41 -7.66 -15.47
C GLN A 125 -1.38 -6.65 -15.96
N ARG A 126 -1.04 -6.77 -17.26
CA ARG A 126 -0.27 -5.78 -17.99
C ARG A 126 -1.22 -4.96 -18.87
N LEU A 127 -1.29 -3.66 -18.63
CA LEU A 127 -2.14 -2.74 -19.38
C LEU A 127 -1.30 -1.67 -20.11
N PRO A 128 -1.78 -1.14 -21.24
CA PRO A 128 -3.02 -1.48 -21.95
C PRO A 128 -3.07 -2.94 -22.40
N GLU A 129 -4.29 -3.45 -22.60
CA GLU A 129 -4.48 -4.83 -23.12
C GLU A 129 -3.69 -5.04 -24.42
N GLY A 130 -3.22 -6.26 -24.62
CA GLY A 130 -2.39 -6.65 -25.77
C GLY A 130 -0.89 -6.30 -25.63
N ARG A 131 -0.48 -5.63 -24.57
CA ARG A 131 0.94 -5.48 -24.25
C ARG A 131 1.54 -6.83 -23.89
N LYS A 132 2.71 -7.13 -24.44
CA LYS A 132 3.50 -8.29 -24.01
C LYS A 132 4.09 -8.04 -22.64
N LEU A 133 4.18 -9.11 -21.85
CA LEU A 133 4.96 -9.08 -20.62
C LEU A 133 6.45 -8.90 -20.98
N GLU A 134 7.03 -7.80 -20.53
CA GLU A 134 8.47 -7.51 -20.70
C GLU A 134 9.32 -8.46 -19.86
N LEU A 135 8.81 -8.81 -18.68
CA LEU A 135 9.48 -9.65 -17.71
C LEU A 135 8.74 -11.00 -17.60
N LYS A 136 9.52 -12.07 -17.54
CA LYS A 136 9.01 -13.43 -17.40
C LYS A 136 9.61 -14.08 -16.16
N TYR A 137 8.75 -14.67 -15.36
CA TYR A 137 9.11 -15.37 -14.14
C TYR A 137 8.69 -16.83 -14.27
N LYS A 138 9.48 -17.74 -13.74
CA LYS A 138 9.03 -19.10 -13.49
C LYS A 138 8.04 -19.09 -12.33
N ASN A 139 7.17 -20.10 -12.27
CA ASN A 139 6.09 -20.13 -11.26
C ASN A 139 6.62 -20.09 -9.82
N ASP A 140 7.78 -20.65 -9.56
CA ASP A 140 8.47 -20.70 -8.27
C ASP A 140 9.33 -19.45 -7.96
N GLU A 141 9.57 -18.60 -8.96
CA GLU A 141 10.34 -17.36 -8.83
C GLU A 141 9.43 -16.13 -8.67
N PHE A 142 8.12 -16.26 -8.90
CA PHE A 142 7.20 -15.14 -8.86
C PHE A 142 6.86 -14.75 -7.41
N TYR A 143 7.21 -13.52 -7.03
CA TYR A 143 6.71 -12.89 -5.81
C TYR A 143 6.32 -11.44 -6.13
N ALA A 144 5.05 -11.11 -5.94
CA ALA A 144 4.45 -9.86 -6.44
C ALA A 144 5.20 -8.60 -6.02
N THR A 145 5.73 -8.55 -4.80
CA THR A 145 6.49 -7.39 -4.31
C THR A 145 7.75 -7.14 -5.12
N ASP A 146 8.50 -8.21 -5.43
CA ASP A 146 9.73 -8.12 -6.23
C ASP A 146 9.39 -7.79 -7.68
N VAL A 147 8.39 -8.47 -8.24
CA VAL A 147 7.90 -8.23 -9.60
C VAL A 147 7.43 -6.79 -9.80
N PHE A 148 6.79 -6.19 -8.80
CA PHE A 148 6.41 -4.77 -8.86
C PHE A 148 7.63 -3.85 -8.90
N ASN A 149 8.68 -4.16 -8.16
CA ASN A 149 9.93 -3.41 -8.23
C ASN A 149 10.57 -3.53 -9.60
N ASP A 150 10.60 -4.74 -10.17
CA ASP A 150 11.19 -5.00 -11.48
C ASP A 150 10.42 -4.26 -12.59
N TYR A 151 9.09 -4.28 -12.58
CA TYR A 151 8.28 -3.48 -13.52
C TYR A 151 8.43 -1.98 -13.30
N ALA A 152 8.57 -1.51 -12.07
CA ALA A 152 8.87 -0.11 -11.81
C ALA A 152 10.21 0.31 -12.42
N ILE A 153 11.26 -0.51 -12.28
CA ILE A 153 12.58 -0.29 -12.88
C ILE A 153 12.50 -0.31 -14.41
N GLU A 154 11.76 -1.26 -14.99
CA GLU A 154 11.55 -1.34 -16.44
C GLU A 154 10.86 -0.07 -16.96
N PHE A 155 9.80 0.38 -16.33
CA PHE A 155 9.10 1.62 -16.73
C PHE A 155 9.98 2.87 -16.58
N LEU A 156 10.78 2.97 -15.53
CA LEU A 156 11.76 4.05 -15.37
C LEU A 156 12.82 4.02 -16.47
N SER A 157 13.27 2.82 -16.87
CA SER A 157 14.20 2.65 -17.97
C SER A 157 13.60 3.09 -19.31
N GLN A 158 12.32 2.83 -19.53
CA GLN A 158 11.59 3.32 -20.70
C GLN A 158 11.46 4.86 -20.69
N ALA A 159 11.11 5.45 -19.55
CA ALA A 159 11.05 6.91 -19.40
C ALA A 159 12.41 7.57 -19.67
N GLN A 160 13.49 7.01 -19.16
CA GLN A 160 14.84 7.51 -19.40
C GLN A 160 15.20 7.52 -20.89
N LYS A 161 14.82 6.49 -21.64
CA LYS A 161 15.04 6.40 -23.10
C LYS A 161 14.26 7.48 -23.86
N LYS A 162 13.03 7.78 -23.42
CA LYS A 162 12.18 8.82 -24.01
C LYS A 162 12.69 10.24 -23.72
N LYS A 163 13.49 10.42 -22.67
CA LYS A 163 13.94 11.74 -22.17
C LYS A 163 12.80 12.67 -21.77
N GLU A 164 11.68 12.10 -21.37
CA GLU A 164 10.51 12.82 -20.88
C GLU A 164 10.47 12.81 -19.35
N PRO A 165 9.86 13.81 -18.72
CA PRO A 165 9.55 13.71 -17.30
C PRO A 165 8.60 12.56 -17.07
N PHE A 166 8.66 11.92 -15.91
CA PHE A 166 7.81 10.79 -15.60
C PHE A 166 7.09 10.93 -14.28
N PHE A 167 5.96 10.28 -14.18
CA PHE A 167 5.23 10.02 -12.96
C PHE A 167 5.10 8.51 -12.75
N LEU A 168 5.56 8.00 -11.62
CA LEU A 168 5.43 6.60 -11.24
C LEU A 168 4.61 6.47 -9.96
N TYR A 169 3.49 5.75 -10.05
CA TYR A 169 2.70 5.31 -8.91
C TYR A 169 3.05 3.86 -8.56
N LEU A 170 3.97 3.66 -7.61
CA LEU A 170 4.35 2.33 -7.10
C LEU A 170 3.56 2.01 -5.84
N ALA A 171 2.59 1.14 -5.98
CA ALA A 171 1.57 0.85 -4.97
C ALA A 171 1.59 -0.62 -4.53
N HIS A 172 2.56 -1.01 -3.70
CA HIS A 172 2.67 -2.37 -3.20
C HIS A 172 1.39 -2.88 -2.54
N SER A 173 1.11 -4.18 -2.70
CA SER A 173 0.02 -4.87 -1.99
C SER A 173 0.44 -5.25 -0.57
N SER A 174 1.68 -5.69 -0.39
CA SER A 174 2.23 -5.99 0.94
C SER A 174 2.29 -4.72 1.82
N PRO A 175 2.04 -4.81 3.10
CA PRO A 175 1.81 -6.01 3.93
C PRO A 175 0.33 -6.41 4.10
N HIS A 176 -0.53 -6.19 3.09
CA HIS A 176 -1.92 -6.64 3.13
C HIS A 176 -2.00 -8.17 3.16
N PHE A 177 -3.03 -8.71 3.82
CA PHE A 177 -3.34 -10.14 3.76
C PHE A 177 -3.55 -10.61 2.30
N PRO A 178 -3.09 -11.84 1.92
CA PRO A 178 -2.39 -12.85 2.73
C PRO A 178 -0.97 -12.41 3.11
N LEU A 179 -0.54 -12.77 4.35
CA LEU A 179 0.76 -12.41 4.90
C LEU A 179 1.81 -13.40 4.37
N GLU A 180 2.27 -13.16 3.16
CA GLU A 180 3.24 -13.98 2.46
C GLU A 180 4.56 -13.21 2.29
N ALA A 181 5.68 -13.91 2.44
CA ALA A 181 7.01 -13.36 2.20
C ALA A 181 7.99 -14.49 1.83
N PRO A 182 9.06 -14.20 1.07
CA PRO A 182 10.15 -15.15 0.86
C PRO A 182 10.72 -15.65 2.19
N ALA A 183 10.98 -16.94 2.28
CA ALA A 183 11.44 -17.61 3.51
C ALA A 183 12.71 -16.95 4.08
N GLU A 184 13.67 -16.64 3.23
CA GLU A 184 14.91 -15.97 3.62
C GLU A 184 14.64 -14.61 4.29
N THR A 185 13.77 -13.80 3.70
CA THR A 185 13.40 -12.49 4.27
C THR A 185 12.72 -12.67 5.62
N ARG A 186 11.72 -13.55 5.71
CA ARG A 186 11.02 -13.87 6.95
C ARG A 186 12.00 -14.31 8.04
N ASP A 187 12.85 -15.28 7.74
CA ASP A 187 13.75 -15.90 8.69
C ASP A 187 14.84 -14.93 9.19
N SER A 188 15.22 -13.95 8.36
CA SER A 188 16.14 -12.88 8.76
C SER A 188 15.63 -12.02 9.92
N TYR A 189 14.34 -12.05 10.21
CA TYR A 189 13.70 -11.30 11.30
C TYR A 189 13.42 -12.16 12.54
N LEU A 190 13.57 -13.48 12.51
CA LEU A 190 13.26 -14.37 13.64
C LEU A 190 13.98 -13.93 14.92
N LYS A 191 15.27 -13.63 14.86
CA LYS A 191 16.05 -13.17 16.01
C LYS A 191 15.49 -11.86 16.61
N THR A 192 15.00 -10.97 15.76
CA THR A 192 14.41 -9.70 16.19
C THR A 192 13.10 -9.94 16.93
N TYR A 193 12.19 -10.72 16.33
CA TYR A 193 10.85 -10.93 16.90
C TYR A 193 10.80 -11.90 18.07
N ARG A 194 11.78 -12.78 18.23
CA ARG A 194 11.93 -13.62 19.44
C ARG A 194 12.11 -12.83 20.74
N LYS A 195 12.38 -11.53 20.66
CA LYS A 195 12.40 -10.66 21.85
C LYS A 195 11.03 -10.47 22.50
N GLY A 196 9.95 -10.82 21.79
CA GLY A 196 8.57 -10.64 22.23
C GLY A 196 8.02 -9.24 21.95
N TRP A 197 6.69 -9.13 21.96
CA TRP A 197 5.96 -7.90 21.59
C TRP A 197 6.24 -6.73 22.51
N ASP A 198 6.21 -6.94 23.82
CA ASP A 198 6.36 -5.86 24.81
C ASP A 198 7.73 -5.22 24.74
N LYS A 199 8.77 -6.05 24.62
CA LYS A 199 10.13 -5.54 24.48
C LYS A 199 10.32 -4.76 23.19
N LEU A 200 9.83 -5.27 22.06
CA LEU A 200 9.92 -4.59 20.77
C LEU A 200 9.13 -3.28 20.76
N ARG A 201 7.94 -3.27 21.35
CA ARG A 201 7.10 -2.09 21.47
C ARG A 201 7.81 -0.99 22.28
N LYS A 202 8.39 -1.35 23.42
CA LYS A 202 9.16 -0.43 24.26
C LYS A 202 10.41 0.09 23.54
N GLU A 203 11.19 -0.81 22.93
CA GLU A 203 12.39 -0.42 22.17
C GLU A 203 12.04 0.51 20.99
N ARG A 204 10.91 0.30 20.32
CA ARG A 204 10.40 1.16 19.24
C ARG A 204 10.06 2.55 19.78
N PHE A 205 9.31 2.63 20.87
CA PHE A 205 8.94 3.90 21.49
C PHE A 205 10.16 4.74 21.89
N GLU A 206 11.14 4.12 22.53
CA GLU A 206 12.39 4.79 22.91
C GLU A 206 13.18 5.27 21.68
N ARG A 207 13.23 4.47 20.62
CA ARG A 207 13.86 4.92 19.36
C ARG A 207 13.13 6.11 18.74
N GLN A 208 11.82 6.10 18.74
CA GLN A 208 11.00 7.20 18.21
C GLN A 208 11.20 8.49 18.99
N LYS A 209 11.33 8.43 20.32
CA LYS A 209 11.70 9.57 21.14
C LYS A 209 13.08 10.14 20.74
N LYS A 210 14.08 9.28 20.64
CA LYS A 210 15.45 9.70 20.23
C LYS A 210 15.50 10.32 18.83
N LEU A 211 14.59 9.95 17.96
CA LEU A 211 14.45 10.48 16.60
C LEU A 211 13.60 11.76 16.53
N GLY A 212 13.06 12.22 17.67
CA GLY A 212 12.17 13.39 17.73
C GLY A 212 10.80 13.16 17.05
N LEU A 213 10.37 11.90 16.91
CA LEU A 213 9.07 11.57 16.33
C LEU A 213 7.95 11.60 17.37
N THR A 214 8.29 11.45 18.64
CA THR A 214 7.39 11.57 19.79
C THR A 214 8.00 12.53 20.80
N THR A 215 7.15 13.12 21.64
CA THR A 215 7.56 14.02 22.71
C THR A 215 7.51 13.30 24.06
N ASP A 216 8.14 13.88 25.09
CA ASP A 216 8.08 13.38 26.46
C ASP A 216 6.66 13.47 27.07
N ALA A 217 5.80 14.31 26.50
CA ALA A 217 4.40 14.39 26.89
C ALA A 217 3.60 13.13 26.49
N TRP A 218 4.08 12.35 25.53
CA TRP A 218 3.44 11.11 25.09
C TRP A 218 3.82 9.98 26.04
N LYS A 219 2.84 9.49 26.76
CA LYS A 219 3.04 8.36 27.67
C LYS A 219 3.05 7.06 26.88
N PHE A 220 3.89 6.13 27.31
CA PHE A 220 3.82 4.76 26.84
C PHE A 220 2.55 4.11 27.42
N THR A 221 1.61 3.76 26.57
CA THR A 221 0.35 3.12 26.99
C THR A 221 0.61 1.73 27.48
N ASP A 222 0.15 1.37 28.66
CA ASP A 222 0.18 0.00 29.14
C ASP A 222 -0.80 -0.87 28.32
N LEU A 223 -0.47 -2.17 28.15
CA LEU A 223 -1.35 -3.10 27.45
C LEU A 223 -2.69 -3.28 28.16
N SER A 224 -2.70 -3.18 29.47
CA SER A 224 -3.92 -3.22 30.29
C SER A 224 -4.87 -2.04 30.01
N ASP A 225 -4.35 -0.91 29.50
CA ASP A 225 -5.12 0.28 29.19
C ASP A 225 -5.72 0.26 27.77
N VAL A 226 -5.36 -0.73 26.95
CA VAL A 226 -5.96 -0.93 25.64
C VAL A 226 -7.31 -1.62 25.84
N PRO A 227 -8.45 -0.94 25.59
CA PRO A 227 -9.75 -1.57 25.74
C PRO A 227 -9.92 -2.71 24.74
N VAL A 228 -9.78 -3.92 25.21
CA VAL A 228 -10.00 -5.16 24.46
C VAL A 228 -11.22 -5.86 25.04
N ASP A 229 -12.32 -5.15 25.10
CA ASP A 229 -13.56 -5.65 25.70
C ASP A 229 -14.64 -6.03 24.68
N ARG A 230 -14.23 -6.28 23.45
CA ARG A 230 -15.16 -6.77 22.44
C ARG A 230 -15.11 -8.28 22.37
N ASP A 231 -16.14 -8.94 22.84
CA ASP A 231 -16.32 -10.39 22.72
C ASP A 231 -16.18 -10.91 21.28
N ASP A 232 -16.56 -10.09 20.29
CA ASP A 232 -16.39 -10.39 18.88
C ASP A 232 -14.90 -10.46 18.46
N ILE A 233 -14.04 -9.63 19.02
CA ILE A 233 -12.59 -9.70 18.78
C ILE A 233 -11.98 -10.88 19.50
N ALA A 234 -12.32 -11.09 20.78
CA ALA A 234 -11.84 -12.22 21.55
C ALA A 234 -12.22 -13.57 20.89
N ASN A 235 -13.43 -13.68 20.37
CA ASN A 235 -13.91 -14.87 19.68
C ASN A 235 -13.21 -15.08 18.31
N GLN A 236 -12.94 -14.03 17.55
CA GLN A 236 -12.22 -14.12 16.27
C GLN A 236 -10.78 -14.60 16.42
N PHE A 237 -10.14 -14.26 17.53
CA PHE A 237 -8.75 -14.64 17.79
C PHE A 237 -8.63 -15.80 18.79
N ALA A 238 -9.69 -16.60 18.97
CA ALA A 238 -9.72 -17.76 19.85
C ALA A 238 -9.24 -17.49 21.30
N GLY A 239 -9.59 -16.33 21.83
CA GLY A 239 -9.22 -15.91 23.18
C GLY A 239 -7.73 -15.60 23.39
N LYS A 240 -6.93 -15.58 22.33
CA LYS A 240 -5.50 -15.24 22.39
C LYS A 240 -5.27 -13.81 21.99
N VAL A 241 -5.71 -12.87 22.80
CA VAL A 241 -5.51 -11.44 22.58
C VAL A 241 -4.02 -11.06 22.71
N ASN A 242 -3.23 -11.89 23.34
CA ASN A 242 -1.79 -11.69 23.49
C ASN A 242 -1.12 -13.07 23.57
N PRO A 243 -0.75 -13.69 22.45
CA PRO A 243 0.03 -14.92 22.54
C PRO A 243 1.33 -14.59 23.29
N ASP A 244 1.54 -15.25 24.39
CA ASP A 244 2.83 -15.28 25.08
C ASP A 244 3.85 -15.86 24.09
N TRP A 245 4.65 -14.99 23.50
CA TRP A 245 5.72 -15.39 22.58
C TRP A 245 6.90 -15.93 23.38
N LYS A 246 6.68 -17.00 24.08
CA LYS A 246 7.72 -17.66 24.85
C LYS A 246 8.38 -18.83 24.12
N ASP A 247 7.88 -19.19 22.92
CA ASP A 247 8.39 -20.32 22.14
C ASP A 247 8.87 -19.90 20.75
#